data_1da0957e8e58ce1b8866082b36202dea
#
_entry.id   1da0957e8e58ce1b8866082b36202dea
#
_cell.length_a   1.000
_cell.length_b   1.000
_cell.length_c   1.000
_cell.angle_alpha   90.00
_cell.angle_beta   90.00
_cell.angle_gamma   90.00
#
_symmetry.space_group_name_H-M   'P 1'
#
loop_
_entity.id
_entity.type
_entity.pdbx_description
1 polymer ?
#
loop_
_entity_poly.entity_id
_entity_poly.type
_entity_poly.pdbx_seq_one_letter_code
_entity_poly.pdbx_strand_id
1 'polypeptide(L)'
;MKPRLHKVKSWSMFFMDIVTGDRTSDIRNTSDRRYAVGDFMLLQEFDPVKQEYTGREQLVKITYIQQNKSNPCAISHDAIRDDHAVLSILTCPGTGSEIEEALPET
;
A
#
# COMPACT_ATOMS: atom_id res chain seq x y z
N MET A 1 -7.96 -16.50 5.24
CA MET A 1 -8.23 -15.31 6.08
C MET A 1 -8.96 -14.26 5.27
N LYS A 2 -9.83 -13.51 5.92
CA LYS A 2 -10.51 -12.39 5.23
C LYS A 2 -9.51 -11.31 4.91
N PRO A 3 -9.59 -10.71 3.70
CA PRO A 3 -8.77 -9.55 3.39
C PRO A 3 -9.08 -8.39 4.34
N ARG A 4 -8.10 -7.55 4.53
CA ARG A 4 -8.23 -6.35 5.37
C ARG A 4 -8.03 -5.10 4.55
N LEU A 5 -8.54 -4.00 5.05
CA LEU A 5 -8.35 -2.68 4.45
C LEU A 5 -7.35 -1.89 5.27
N HIS A 6 -6.32 -1.38 4.61
CA HIS A 6 -5.33 -0.49 5.20
C HIS A 6 -5.50 0.90 4.61
N LYS A 7 -5.84 1.88 5.46
CA LYS A 7 -5.87 3.28 5.03
C LYS A 7 -4.50 3.87 5.27
N VAL A 8 -3.85 4.32 4.22
CA VAL A 8 -2.47 4.77 4.29
C VAL A 8 -2.27 6.07 3.53
N LYS A 9 -1.34 6.87 4.03
CA LYS A 9 -0.92 8.11 3.39
C LYS A 9 -0.10 7.82 2.15
N SER A 10 -0.36 8.53 1.06
CA SER A 10 0.42 8.46 -0.17
C SER A 10 0.78 9.87 -0.62
N TRP A 11 2.07 10.17 -0.66
CA TRP A 11 2.53 11.50 -1.04
C TRP A 11 2.19 11.79 -2.49
N SER A 12 1.79 13.04 -2.75
CA SER A 12 1.33 13.47 -4.07
C SER A 12 2.26 13.09 -5.21
N MET A 13 3.58 13.17 -4.99
CA MET A 13 4.57 12.84 -6.01
C MET A 13 4.53 11.39 -6.48
N PHE A 14 3.98 10.48 -5.66
CA PHE A 14 3.87 9.06 -6.00
C PHE A 14 2.44 8.65 -6.34
N PHE A 15 1.48 9.39 -5.82
CA PHE A 15 0.06 9.01 -5.89
C PHE A 15 -0.44 8.90 -7.33
N MET A 16 -0.18 9.90 -8.14
CA MET A 16 -0.69 9.91 -9.52
C MET A 16 -0.07 8.81 -10.39
N ASP A 17 1.20 8.47 -10.15
CA ASP A 17 1.84 7.38 -10.89
C ASP A 17 1.18 6.03 -10.59
N ILE A 18 0.67 5.87 -9.38
CA ILE A 18 -0.10 4.67 -9.01
C ILE A 18 -1.47 4.70 -9.69
N VAL A 19 -2.15 5.85 -9.66
CA VAL A 19 -3.47 6.00 -10.29
C VAL A 19 -3.41 5.68 -11.79
N THR A 20 -2.38 6.15 -12.47
CA THR A 20 -2.21 5.91 -13.91
C THR A 20 -1.72 4.51 -14.24
N GLY A 21 -1.24 3.77 -13.26
CA GLY A 21 -0.68 2.43 -13.47
C GLY A 21 0.78 2.43 -13.89
N ASP A 22 1.43 3.57 -13.92
CA ASP A 22 2.87 3.66 -14.22
C ASP A 22 3.71 3.09 -13.08
N ARG A 23 3.22 3.21 -11.86
CA ARG A 23 3.85 2.63 -10.69
C ARG A 23 2.98 1.52 -10.12
N THR A 24 3.50 0.30 -10.12
CA THR A 24 2.79 -0.90 -9.68
C THR A 24 3.38 -1.52 -8.43
N SER A 25 4.18 -0.77 -7.70
CA SER A 25 4.76 -1.19 -6.43
C SER A 25 4.76 -0.04 -5.44
N ASP A 26 4.83 -0.40 -4.16
CA ASP A 26 4.88 0.58 -3.07
C ASP A 26 5.76 0.02 -1.97
N ILE A 27 6.56 0.87 -1.34
CA ILE A 27 7.43 0.48 -0.24
C ILE A 27 6.80 0.96 1.05
N ARG A 28 6.58 0.06 2.01
CA ARG A 28 5.93 0.39 3.27
C ARG A 28 6.73 -0.10 4.46
N ASN A 29 6.68 0.69 5.53
CA ASN A 29 7.17 0.29 6.83
C ASN A 29 6.21 -0.75 7.40
N THR A 30 6.73 -1.86 7.90
CA THR A 30 5.93 -2.97 8.41
C THR A 30 5.98 -3.11 9.94
N SER A 31 6.60 -2.14 10.62
CA SER A 31 6.76 -2.22 12.08
C SER A 31 5.46 -1.97 12.83
N ASP A 32 4.54 -1.19 12.28
CA ASP A 32 3.30 -0.80 12.93
C ASP A 32 2.06 -1.52 12.40
N ARG A 33 2.23 -2.32 11.35
CA ARG A 33 1.06 -2.92 10.68
C ARG A 33 1.50 -4.14 9.87
N ARG A 34 0.64 -5.15 9.85
CA ARG A 34 0.90 -6.37 9.09
C ARG A 34 0.10 -6.37 7.79
N TYR A 35 0.79 -6.36 6.67
CA TYR A 35 0.19 -6.53 5.35
C TYR A 35 0.18 -8.00 4.94
N ALA A 36 -0.84 -8.39 4.18
CA ALA A 36 -0.93 -9.74 3.62
C ALA A 36 -1.35 -9.66 2.15
N VAL A 37 -0.90 -10.63 1.36
CA VAL A 37 -1.35 -10.74 -0.03
C VAL A 37 -2.86 -10.93 -0.06
N GLY A 38 -3.54 -10.17 -0.90
CA GLY A 38 -5.00 -10.15 -0.96
C GLY A 38 -5.63 -9.01 -0.17
N ASP A 39 -4.88 -8.35 0.72
CA ASP A 39 -5.36 -7.16 1.41
C ASP A 39 -5.51 -5.99 0.44
N PHE A 40 -6.30 -5.01 0.84
CA PHE A 40 -6.49 -3.78 0.09
C PHE A 40 -5.85 -2.62 0.83
N MET A 41 -5.37 -1.64 0.08
CA MET A 41 -4.95 -0.36 0.63
C MET A 41 -5.79 0.74 0.01
N LEU A 42 -6.31 1.63 0.84
CA LEU A 42 -6.88 2.88 0.38
C LEU A 42 -5.80 3.94 0.51
N LEU A 43 -5.22 4.32 -0.62
CA LEU A 43 -4.17 5.33 -0.68
C LEU A 43 -4.82 6.69 -0.60
N GLN A 44 -4.50 7.45 0.45
CA GLN A 44 -5.04 8.78 0.67
C GLN A 44 -3.96 9.79 0.32
N GLU A 45 -4.17 10.54 -0.76
CA GLU A 45 -3.16 11.49 -1.23
C GLU A 45 -2.91 12.58 -0.20
N PHE A 46 -1.63 12.79 0.11
CA PHE A 46 -1.17 13.80 1.04
C PHE A 46 -0.18 14.74 0.35
N ASP A 47 -0.44 16.03 0.43
CA ASP A 47 0.45 17.06 -0.10
C ASP A 47 1.48 17.42 0.98
N PRO A 48 2.76 17.04 0.81
CA PRO A 48 3.77 17.30 1.84
C PRO A 48 4.17 18.77 1.96
N VAL A 49 3.92 19.57 0.94
CA VAL A 49 4.22 21.01 0.98
C VAL A 49 3.16 21.74 1.81
N LYS A 50 1.90 21.47 1.53
CA LYS A 50 0.78 22.06 2.27
C LYS A 50 0.48 21.35 3.59
N GLN A 51 1.08 20.18 3.82
CA GLN A 51 0.87 19.36 5.01
C GLN A 51 -0.61 19.02 5.22
N GLU A 52 -1.29 18.63 4.15
CA GLU A 52 -2.72 18.28 4.21
C GLU A 52 -3.09 17.23 3.18
N TYR A 53 -4.17 16.51 3.47
CA TYR A 53 -4.76 15.58 2.51
C TYR A 53 -5.50 16.36 1.43
N THR A 54 -5.42 15.87 0.18
CA THR A 54 -6.07 16.54 -0.95
C THR A 54 -7.53 16.13 -1.12
N GLY A 55 -7.94 15.04 -0.50
CA GLY A 55 -9.26 14.45 -0.69
C GLY A 55 -9.29 13.38 -1.77
N ARG A 56 -8.21 13.20 -2.54
CA ARG A 56 -8.15 12.15 -3.56
C ARG A 56 -7.69 10.83 -2.94
N GLU A 57 -8.31 9.75 -3.39
CA GLU A 57 -8.03 8.41 -2.89
C GLU A 57 -7.94 7.42 -4.05
N GLN A 58 -7.17 6.36 -3.85
CA GLN A 58 -7.07 5.28 -4.82
C GLN A 58 -7.05 3.95 -4.09
N LEU A 59 -7.98 3.07 -4.45
CA LEU A 59 -8.00 1.72 -3.92
C LEU A 59 -7.05 0.84 -4.73
N VAL A 60 -6.22 0.06 -4.02
CA VAL A 60 -5.32 -0.92 -4.64
C VAL A 60 -5.39 -2.23 -3.87
N LYS A 61 -5.13 -3.33 -4.58
CA LYS A 61 -5.02 -4.66 -4.00
C LYS A 61 -3.55 -5.06 -3.94
N ILE A 62 -3.13 -5.64 -2.82
CA ILE A 62 -1.78 -6.18 -2.66
C ILE A 62 -1.73 -7.55 -3.31
N THR A 63 -0.90 -7.70 -4.33
CA THR A 63 -0.78 -8.95 -5.09
C THR A 63 0.46 -9.74 -4.75
N TYR A 64 1.50 -9.10 -4.22
CA TYR A 64 2.73 -9.77 -3.81
C TYR A 64 3.45 -8.93 -2.75
N ILE A 65 4.17 -9.60 -1.85
CA ILE A 65 4.96 -8.94 -0.81
C ILE A 65 6.36 -9.52 -0.83
N GLN A 66 7.36 -8.64 -0.96
CA GLN A 66 8.76 -9.02 -0.85
C GLN A 66 9.36 -8.37 0.40
N GLN A 67 9.89 -9.20 1.30
CA GLN A 67 10.53 -8.74 2.53
C GLN A 67 11.51 -9.82 3.01
N ASN A 68 12.42 -9.44 3.90
CA ASN A 68 13.46 -10.35 4.35
C ASN A 68 12.93 -11.59 5.08
N LYS A 69 11.90 -11.42 5.89
CA LYS A 69 11.33 -12.51 6.70
C LYS A 69 10.66 -13.59 5.86
N SER A 70 10.00 -13.21 4.77
CA SER A 70 9.27 -14.14 3.93
C SER A 70 10.08 -14.63 2.74
N ASN A 71 11.20 -13.98 2.45
CA ASN A 71 12.03 -14.30 1.29
C ASN A 71 13.51 -14.12 1.65
N PRO A 72 14.09 -15.08 2.37
CA PRO A 72 15.44 -14.95 2.95
C PRO A 72 16.59 -15.18 1.96
N CYS A 73 16.42 -14.83 0.69
CA CYS A 73 17.53 -14.90 -0.24
C CYS A 73 18.46 -13.69 -0.06
N ALA A 74 19.71 -13.83 -0.51
CA ALA A 74 20.74 -12.81 -0.32
C ALA A 74 20.36 -11.43 -0.86
N ILE A 75 19.63 -11.38 -1.96
CA ILE A 75 19.21 -10.11 -2.57
C ILE A 75 18.30 -9.33 -1.63
N SER A 76 17.33 -10.02 -1.00
CA SER A 76 16.41 -9.35 -0.07
C SER A 76 17.13 -8.86 1.18
N HIS A 77 18.10 -9.63 1.69
CA HIS A 77 18.86 -9.24 2.88
C HIS A 77 19.62 -7.94 2.69
N ASP A 78 20.15 -7.72 1.49
CA ASP A 78 20.95 -6.52 1.22
C ASP A 78 20.12 -5.33 0.74
N ALA A 79 19.00 -5.59 0.07
CA ALA A 79 18.23 -4.56 -0.62
C ALA A 79 17.06 -4.02 0.17
N ILE A 80 16.49 -4.80 1.09
CA ILE A 80 15.28 -4.44 1.82
C ILE A 80 15.55 -4.47 3.31
N ARG A 81 15.24 -3.36 3.99
CA ARG A 81 15.36 -3.28 5.45
C ARG A 81 14.39 -4.25 6.12
N ASP A 82 14.75 -4.75 7.32
CA ASP A 82 13.92 -5.70 8.06
C ASP A 82 12.53 -5.16 8.41
N ASP A 83 12.41 -3.85 8.57
CA ASP A 83 11.15 -3.19 8.93
C ASP A 83 10.39 -2.64 7.73
N HIS A 84 10.76 -3.05 6.52
CA HIS A 84 10.12 -2.60 5.28
C HIS A 84 9.76 -3.78 4.38
N ALA A 85 8.80 -3.54 3.49
CA ALA A 85 8.42 -4.49 2.46
C ALA A 85 8.14 -3.75 1.15
N VAL A 86 8.39 -4.42 0.04
CA VAL A 86 7.97 -3.97 -1.28
C VAL A 86 6.66 -4.69 -1.61
N LEU A 87 5.61 -3.92 -1.80
CA LEU A 87 4.29 -4.44 -2.12
C LEU A 87 4.02 -4.24 -3.60
N SER A 88 3.70 -5.33 -4.31
CA SER A 88 3.16 -5.22 -5.65
C SER A 88 1.67 -4.92 -5.53
N ILE A 89 1.19 -3.95 -6.29
CA ILE A 89 -0.17 -3.44 -6.17
C ILE A 89 -0.87 -3.38 -7.52
N LEU A 90 -2.18 -3.58 -7.48
CA LEU A 90 -3.06 -3.47 -8.64
C LEU A 90 -4.18 -2.50 -8.31
N THR A 91 -4.38 -1.48 -9.15
CA THR A 91 -5.47 -0.54 -8.95
C THR A 91 -6.82 -1.22 -9.10
N CYS A 92 -7.76 -0.84 -8.25
CA CYS A 92 -9.11 -1.39 -8.24
C CYS A 92 -10.12 -0.26 -8.34
N PRO A 93 -11.28 -0.50 -9.00
CA PRO A 93 -12.37 0.45 -8.94
C PRO A 93 -13.02 0.43 -7.54
N GLY A 94 -13.68 1.52 -7.18
CA GLY A 94 -14.40 1.62 -5.92
C GLY A 94 -13.90 2.77 -5.07
N THR A 95 -14.72 3.14 -4.11
CA THR A 95 -14.45 4.24 -3.18
C THR A 95 -14.10 3.69 -1.80
N GLY A 96 -13.55 4.57 -0.96
CA GLY A 96 -13.28 4.22 0.43
C GLY A 96 -14.53 3.78 1.17
N SER A 97 -15.67 4.44 0.94
CA SER A 97 -16.94 4.09 1.60
C SER A 97 -17.40 2.69 1.22
N GLU A 98 -17.30 2.32 -0.04
CA GLU A 98 -17.72 1.01 -0.52
C GLU A 98 -16.88 -0.12 0.08
N ILE A 99 -15.57 0.06 0.11
CA ILE A 99 -14.67 -0.97 0.64
C ILE A 99 -14.75 -1.10 2.15
N GLU A 100 -15.01 0.00 2.86
CA GLU A 100 -15.16 0.00 4.32
C GLU A 100 -16.35 -0.84 4.77
N GLU A 101 -17.44 -0.87 3.98
CA GLU A 101 -18.59 -1.70 4.28
C GLU A 101 -18.30 -3.18 4.07
N ALA A 102 -17.37 -3.52 3.18
CA ALA A 102 -17.08 -4.89 2.80
C ALA A 102 -15.96 -5.53 3.62
N LEU A 103 -15.00 -4.75 4.10
CA LEU A 103 -13.78 -5.29 4.72
C LEU A 103 -13.47 -4.65 6.06
N PRO A 104 -12.93 -5.44 7.01
CA PRO A 104 -12.45 -4.87 8.26
C PRO A 104 -11.21 -4.02 8.03
N GLU A 105 -11.17 -2.88 8.70
CA GLU A 105 -10.01 -1.99 8.71
C GLU A 105 -8.99 -2.48 9.74
N THR A 106 -7.72 -2.28 9.41
CA THR A 106 -6.61 -2.57 10.34
C THR A 106 -6.03 -1.31 10.94
#